data_94340a40e22630be23d58246d1b788cf
#
_entry.id   94340a40e22630be23d58246d1b788cf
#
_cell.length_a   1.000
_cell.length_b   1.000
_cell.length_c   1.000
_cell.angle_alpha   90.00
_cell.angle_beta   90.00
_cell.angle_gamma   90.00
#
_symmetry.space_group_name_H-M   'P 1'
#
loop_
_entity.id
_entity.type
_entity.pdbx_description
1 polymer ?
#
loop_
_entity_poly.entity_id
_entity_poly.type
_entity_poly.pdbx_seq_one_letter_code
_entity_poly.pdbx_strand_id
1 'polypeptide(L)'
;MTSILALDPAWTTREPSGVALLQQVKDRWKCVGLAPSYGQFIELANGTPVDWSRAPVPSRPDVDALLRAARALLDGARVDLVTIDMPVALTAIRKRREADSAVSQKFGSRGCSTHSPSEVRPGELGSQLTTRFRELGYAVATVETPVGSTYVLAEVYPHPALLHLLGKDFRFKYKIGRASEYWPEKTPSDRRRRIVKNWRKIIEQLSLTINKIELPLPAKTDLENFPSTSLKRFEDA
;
A
#
# COMPACT_ATOMS: atom_id res chain seq x y z
N MET A 1 -4.50 22.33 -2.80
CA MET A 1 -5.27 21.07 -2.65
C MET A 1 -4.25 19.97 -2.56
N THR A 2 -4.14 19.25 -1.46
CA THR A 2 -3.07 18.26 -1.24
C THR A 2 -3.48 16.91 -1.81
N SER A 3 -2.55 16.20 -2.43
CA SER A 3 -2.77 14.86 -3.00
C SER A 3 -1.66 13.88 -2.61
N ILE A 4 -2.03 12.60 -2.45
CA ILE A 4 -1.12 11.52 -2.04
C ILE A 4 -1.28 10.36 -3.02
N LEU A 5 -0.20 9.95 -3.66
CA LEU A 5 -0.10 8.69 -4.38
C LEU A 5 0.61 7.68 -3.49
N ALA A 6 -0.12 6.65 -3.05
CA ALA A 6 0.42 5.59 -2.21
C ALA A 6 0.68 4.33 -3.05
N LEU A 7 1.88 3.78 -2.91
CA LEU A 7 2.31 2.57 -3.60
C LEU A 7 2.67 1.50 -2.57
N ASP A 8 2.13 0.30 -2.74
CA ASP A 8 2.56 -0.93 -2.06
C ASP A 8 3.28 -1.83 -3.08
N PRO A 9 4.56 -1.56 -3.38
CA PRO A 9 5.29 -2.32 -4.38
C PRO A 9 5.57 -3.73 -3.88
N ALA A 10 5.25 -4.71 -4.68
CA ALA A 10 5.79 -6.04 -4.47
C ALA A 10 7.32 -5.99 -4.63
N TRP A 11 8.03 -6.59 -3.67
CA TRP A 11 9.50 -6.64 -3.71
C TRP A 11 10.04 -7.64 -4.74
N THR A 12 9.16 -8.16 -5.59
CA THR A 12 9.47 -9.11 -6.67
C THR A 12 8.61 -8.81 -7.88
N THR A 13 9.00 -9.28 -9.05
CA THR A 13 8.21 -9.17 -10.29
C THR A 13 7.10 -10.23 -10.41
N ARG A 14 6.90 -11.04 -9.36
CA ARG A 14 5.94 -12.16 -9.38
C ARG A 14 4.62 -11.82 -8.69
N GLU A 15 4.60 -10.79 -7.88
CA GLU A 15 3.42 -10.35 -7.12
C GLU A 15 2.92 -9.01 -7.68
N PRO A 16 1.62 -8.75 -7.65
CA PRO A 16 1.08 -7.45 -8.01
C PRO A 16 1.39 -6.40 -6.93
N SER A 17 1.22 -5.14 -7.29
CA SER A 17 1.53 -3.98 -6.45
C SER A 17 0.32 -3.08 -6.35
N GLY A 18 -0.15 -2.80 -5.14
CA GLY A 18 -1.31 -1.93 -4.90
C GLY A 18 -1.02 -0.46 -5.14
N VAL A 19 -2.04 0.28 -5.56
CA VAL A 19 -1.99 1.73 -5.77
C VAL A 19 -3.23 2.39 -5.21
N ALA A 20 -3.05 3.43 -4.41
CA ALA A 20 -4.13 4.32 -3.99
C ALA A 20 -3.79 5.78 -4.27
N LEU A 21 -4.77 6.55 -4.72
CA LEU A 21 -4.66 7.99 -4.94
C LEU A 21 -5.68 8.71 -4.08
N LEU A 22 -5.20 9.59 -3.23
CA LEU A 22 -6.01 10.39 -2.34
C LEU A 22 -5.90 11.87 -2.71
N GLN A 23 -6.99 12.60 -2.56
CA GLN A 23 -7.06 14.04 -2.74
C GLN A 23 -7.75 14.67 -1.53
N GLN A 24 -7.18 15.71 -0.97
CA GLN A 24 -7.81 16.50 0.07
C GLN A 24 -8.83 17.44 -0.55
N VAL A 25 -10.07 17.35 -0.08
CA VAL A 25 -11.17 18.22 -0.49
C VAL A 25 -11.75 18.85 0.77
N LYS A 26 -11.51 20.13 0.96
CA LYS A 26 -11.78 20.85 2.23
C LYS A 26 -11.05 20.14 3.39
N ASP A 27 -11.78 19.77 4.43
CA ASP A 27 -11.22 19.15 5.64
C ASP A 27 -11.21 17.61 5.60
N ARG A 28 -11.53 16.98 4.47
CA ARG A 28 -11.61 15.54 4.32
C ARG A 28 -10.80 15.03 3.13
N TRP A 29 -10.35 13.81 3.23
CA TRP A 29 -9.73 13.11 2.13
C TRP A 29 -10.78 12.39 1.27
N LYS A 30 -10.52 12.29 -0.01
CA LYS A 30 -11.30 11.50 -0.97
C LYS A 30 -10.36 10.50 -1.63
N CYS A 31 -10.72 9.22 -1.64
CA CYS A 31 -10.07 8.25 -2.52
C CYS A 31 -10.55 8.50 -3.95
N VAL A 32 -9.65 8.90 -4.83
CA VAL A 32 -9.94 9.17 -6.25
C VAL A 32 -9.49 8.05 -7.17
N GLY A 33 -8.64 7.14 -6.68
CA GLY A 33 -8.23 5.94 -7.38
C GLY A 33 -7.75 4.88 -6.41
N LEU A 34 -8.16 3.64 -6.62
CA LEU A 34 -7.74 2.46 -5.85
C LEU A 34 -7.67 1.27 -6.80
N ALA A 35 -6.52 0.61 -6.88
CA ALA A 35 -6.35 -0.53 -7.76
C ALA A 35 -5.38 -1.58 -7.20
N PRO A 36 -5.59 -2.88 -7.47
CA PRO A 36 -4.75 -3.97 -7.01
C PRO A 36 -3.51 -4.20 -7.88
N SER A 37 -3.29 -3.38 -8.91
CA SER A 37 -2.08 -3.41 -9.75
C SER A 37 -1.83 -2.09 -10.44
N TYR A 38 -0.58 -1.85 -10.85
CA TYR A 38 -0.20 -0.68 -11.65
C TYR A 38 -0.98 -0.60 -12.96
N GLY A 39 -1.15 -1.74 -13.65
CA GLY A 39 -1.91 -1.79 -14.90
C GLY A 39 -3.35 -1.35 -14.73
N GLN A 40 -4.07 -1.88 -13.73
CA GLN A 40 -5.45 -1.50 -13.48
C GLN A 40 -5.58 -0.05 -13.00
N PHE A 41 -4.59 0.50 -12.31
CA PHE A 41 -4.58 1.92 -11.95
C PHE A 41 -4.46 2.83 -13.20
N ILE A 42 -3.62 2.43 -14.15
CA ILE A 42 -3.49 3.15 -15.44
C ILE A 42 -4.76 3.00 -16.27
N GLU A 43 -5.36 1.81 -16.33
CA GLU A 43 -6.65 1.56 -17.00
C GLU A 43 -7.76 2.44 -16.38
N LEU A 44 -7.80 2.58 -15.04
CA LEU A 44 -8.76 3.44 -14.35
C LEU A 44 -8.63 4.91 -14.80
N ALA A 45 -7.41 5.40 -14.92
CA ALA A 45 -7.16 6.77 -15.39
C ALA A 45 -7.57 7.00 -16.86
N ASN A 46 -7.64 5.94 -17.65
CA ASN A 46 -8.13 5.94 -19.03
C ASN A 46 -9.65 5.71 -19.12
N GLY A 47 -10.37 5.74 -18.01
CA GLY A 47 -11.81 5.61 -17.93
C GLY A 47 -12.33 4.16 -17.84
N THR A 48 -11.46 3.16 -17.70
CA THR A 48 -11.86 1.77 -17.49
C THR A 48 -11.95 1.47 -16.00
N PRO A 49 -13.12 1.13 -15.46
CA PRO A 49 -13.28 0.79 -14.04
C PRO A 49 -12.39 -0.39 -13.63
N VAL A 50 -11.93 -0.39 -12.37
CA VAL A 50 -11.15 -1.50 -11.82
C VAL A 50 -11.99 -2.77 -11.78
N ASP A 51 -11.51 -3.81 -12.45
CA ASP A 51 -12.15 -5.13 -12.42
C ASP A 51 -11.61 -5.97 -11.26
N TRP A 52 -12.33 -5.94 -10.17
CA TRP A 52 -12.02 -6.72 -8.96
C TRP A 52 -12.25 -8.24 -9.11
N SER A 53 -12.85 -8.71 -10.22
CA SER A 53 -12.96 -10.13 -10.54
C SER A 53 -11.72 -10.66 -11.25
N ARG A 54 -11.00 -9.81 -12.00
CA ARG A 54 -9.78 -10.13 -12.73
C ARG A 54 -8.59 -10.27 -11.77
N ALA A 55 -7.80 -11.31 -11.93
CA ALA A 55 -6.54 -11.44 -11.21
C ALA A 55 -5.59 -10.29 -11.61
N PRO A 56 -5.00 -9.56 -10.65
CA PRO A 56 -4.08 -8.49 -10.98
C PRO A 56 -2.80 -9.05 -11.61
N VAL A 57 -2.31 -8.39 -12.65
CA VAL A 57 -1.10 -8.80 -13.36
C VAL A 57 0.11 -8.12 -12.73
N PRO A 58 1.12 -8.89 -12.28
CA PRO A 58 2.37 -8.34 -11.80
C PRO A 58 3.09 -7.56 -12.91
N SER A 59 3.67 -6.42 -12.57
CA SER A 59 4.49 -5.65 -13.50
C SER A 59 5.53 -4.83 -12.74
N ARG A 60 6.59 -4.44 -13.43
CA ARG A 60 7.50 -3.40 -12.91
C ARG A 60 6.79 -2.06 -12.93
N PRO A 61 7.03 -1.20 -11.92
CA PRO A 61 6.45 0.14 -11.89
C PRO A 61 7.04 1.01 -13.01
N ASP A 62 6.18 1.55 -13.86
CA ASP A 62 6.49 2.67 -14.74
C ASP A 62 6.07 3.96 -14.03
N VAL A 63 7.02 4.63 -13.40
CA VAL A 63 6.77 5.83 -12.59
C VAL A 63 6.14 6.95 -13.43
N ASP A 64 6.57 7.10 -14.68
CA ASP A 64 6.02 8.12 -15.58
C ASP A 64 4.55 7.84 -15.91
N ALA A 65 4.23 6.60 -16.22
CA ALA A 65 2.85 6.20 -16.49
C ALA A 65 1.97 6.34 -15.25
N LEU A 66 2.47 5.97 -14.08
CA LEU A 66 1.73 6.12 -12.81
C LEU A 66 1.46 7.58 -12.46
N LEU A 67 2.44 8.48 -12.62
CA LEU A 67 2.26 9.91 -12.39
C LEU A 67 1.35 10.57 -13.44
N ARG A 68 1.41 10.13 -14.71
CA ARG A 68 0.46 10.59 -15.74
C ARG A 68 -0.97 10.14 -15.40
N ALA A 69 -1.16 8.89 -15.00
CA ALA A 69 -2.45 8.36 -14.58
C ALA A 69 -3.00 9.12 -13.35
N ALA A 70 -2.16 9.31 -12.32
CA ALA A 70 -2.55 10.09 -11.15
C ALA A 70 -2.94 11.52 -11.51
N ARG A 71 -2.17 12.17 -12.40
CA ARG A 71 -2.48 13.52 -12.88
C ARG A 71 -3.82 13.60 -13.63
N ALA A 72 -4.13 12.59 -14.45
CA ALA A 72 -5.42 12.54 -15.15
C ALA A 72 -6.59 12.40 -14.15
N LEU A 73 -6.45 11.56 -13.12
CA LEU A 73 -7.45 11.39 -12.06
C LEU A 73 -7.59 12.62 -11.13
N LEU A 74 -6.58 13.50 -11.11
CA LEU A 74 -6.54 14.75 -10.34
C LEU A 74 -6.89 15.99 -11.20
N ASP A 75 -7.60 15.81 -12.31
CA ASP A 75 -7.99 16.89 -13.21
C ASP A 75 -6.80 17.77 -13.69
N GLY A 76 -5.66 17.14 -13.93
CA GLY A 76 -4.43 17.77 -14.40
C GLY A 76 -3.49 18.27 -13.29
N ALA A 77 -3.87 18.19 -12.01
CA ALA A 77 -3.00 18.57 -10.90
C ALA A 77 -1.86 17.56 -10.70
N ARG A 78 -0.71 18.06 -10.26
CA ARG A 78 0.45 17.22 -9.90
C ARG A 78 0.24 16.60 -8.52
N VAL A 79 0.75 15.38 -8.35
CA VAL A 79 0.78 14.72 -7.03
C VAL A 79 1.74 15.46 -6.10
N ASP A 80 1.33 15.75 -4.87
CA ASP A 80 2.14 16.47 -3.88
C ASP A 80 3.04 15.53 -3.08
N LEU A 81 2.53 14.39 -2.66
CA LEU A 81 3.24 13.41 -1.86
C LEU A 81 3.12 12.02 -2.49
N VAL A 82 4.26 11.37 -2.68
CA VAL A 82 4.31 9.95 -3.02
C VAL A 82 4.75 9.17 -1.78
N THR A 83 3.99 8.14 -1.40
CA THR A 83 4.36 7.23 -0.31
C THR A 83 4.61 5.83 -0.84
N ILE A 84 5.66 5.17 -0.35
CA ILE A 84 6.05 3.83 -0.81
C ILE A 84 6.30 2.93 0.41
N ASP A 85 5.63 1.76 0.47
CA ASP A 85 5.94 0.69 1.46
C ASP A 85 7.14 -0.14 0.98
N MET A 86 8.25 0.54 0.81
CA MET A 86 9.53 -0.05 0.41
C MET A 86 10.68 0.83 0.87
N PRO A 87 11.86 0.27 1.17
CA PRO A 87 13.05 1.06 1.46
C PRO A 87 13.40 2.03 0.34
N VAL A 88 13.48 3.32 0.67
CA VAL A 88 13.77 4.42 -0.25
C VAL A 88 15.21 4.88 -0.07
N ALA A 89 16.03 4.80 -1.13
CA ALA A 89 17.40 5.30 -1.16
C ALA A 89 17.86 5.46 -2.62
N LEU A 90 18.90 6.28 -2.84
CA LEU A 90 19.50 6.47 -4.18
C LEU A 90 20.38 5.31 -4.63
N THR A 91 20.82 4.49 -3.69
CA THR A 91 21.62 3.30 -3.94
C THR A 91 20.91 2.08 -3.36
N ALA A 92 21.15 0.91 -3.95
CA ALA A 92 20.57 -0.33 -3.46
C ALA A 92 20.90 -0.58 -1.98
N ILE A 93 19.88 -0.85 -1.19
CA ILE A 93 20.03 -1.14 0.24
C ILE A 93 20.23 -2.64 0.37
N ARG A 94 21.44 -3.05 0.74
CA ARG A 94 21.89 -4.45 0.78
C ARG A 94 21.89 -5.06 2.19
N LYS A 95 21.67 -4.23 3.22
CA LYS A 95 21.69 -4.64 4.62
C LYS A 95 20.69 -3.82 5.44
N ARG A 96 20.43 -4.27 6.65
CA ARG A 96 19.57 -3.58 7.60
C ARG A 96 20.11 -2.17 7.90
N ARG A 97 19.22 -1.18 7.85
CA ARG A 97 19.51 0.24 8.15
C ARG A 97 19.26 0.54 9.63
N GLU A 98 19.78 1.67 10.10
CA GLU A 98 19.48 2.19 11.44
C GLU A 98 17.96 2.44 11.61
N ALA A 99 17.31 3.01 10.61
CA ALA A 99 15.86 3.21 10.62
C ALA A 99 15.07 1.90 10.81
N ASP A 100 15.46 0.82 10.11
CA ASP A 100 14.84 -0.50 10.28
C ASP A 100 15.03 -1.04 11.70
N SER A 101 16.21 -0.80 12.27
CA SER A 101 16.54 -1.20 13.65
C SER A 101 15.73 -0.40 14.67
N ALA A 102 15.63 0.91 14.50
CA ALA A 102 14.86 1.80 15.36
C ALA A 102 13.36 1.45 15.36
N VAL A 103 12.77 1.21 14.17
CA VAL A 103 11.38 0.77 14.07
C VAL A 103 11.18 -0.58 14.75
N SER A 104 12.07 -1.54 14.53
CA SER A 104 11.97 -2.86 15.17
C SER A 104 12.18 -2.81 16.68
N GLN A 105 13.05 -1.95 17.18
CA GLN A 105 13.23 -1.74 18.60
C GLN A 105 11.94 -1.17 19.25
N LYS A 106 11.31 -0.19 18.59
CA LYS A 106 10.11 0.47 19.10
C LYS A 106 8.84 -0.36 18.97
N PHE A 107 8.70 -1.12 17.89
CA PHE A 107 7.45 -1.81 17.54
C PHE A 107 7.59 -3.34 17.42
N GLY A 108 8.78 -3.90 17.61
CA GLY A 108 9.03 -5.35 17.46
C GLY A 108 8.27 -6.18 18.47
N SER A 109 8.24 -5.77 19.74
CA SER A 109 7.45 -6.43 20.80
C SER A 109 5.95 -6.40 20.53
N ARG A 110 5.49 -5.49 19.66
CA ARG A 110 4.10 -5.37 19.18
C ARG A 110 3.87 -6.13 17.86
N GLY A 111 4.82 -6.95 17.42
CA GLY A 111 4.74 -7.76 16.19
C GLY A 111 4.98 -6.98 14.89
N CYS A 112 5.50 -5.74 14.95
CA CYS A 112 5.70 -4.86 13.80
C CYS A 112 7.19 -4.59 13.52
N SER A 113 8.04 -5.62 13.57
CA SER A 113 9.43 -5.52 13.10
C SER A 113 9.48 -5.36 11.57
N THR A 114 10.43 -4.56 11.09
CA THR A 114 10.71 -4.43 9.66
C THR A 114 11.46 -5.64 9.12
N HIS A 115 11.28 -5.92 7.84
CA HIS A 115 12.16 -6.83 7.12
C HIS A 115 13.51 -6.16 6.85
N SER A 116 14.59 -6.96 6.82
CA SER A 116 15.89 -6.46 6.39
C SER A 116 15.97 -6.52 4.87
N PRO A 117 16.29 -5.42 4.20
CA PRO A 117 16.59 -5.45 2.78
C PRO A 117 17.81 -6.34 2.47
N SER A 118 17.88 -6.84 1.25
CA SER A 118 18.99 -7.65 0.76
C SER A 118 19.28 -7.35 -0.70
N GLU A 119 20.36 -7.90 -1.24
CA GLU A 119 20.71 -7.75 -2.66
C GLU A 119 19.67 -8.29 -3.62
N VAL A 120 18.87 -9.27 -3.18
CA VAL A 120 17.83 -9.92 -3.98
C VAL A 120 16.46 -9.30 -3.71
N ARG A 121 16.24 -8.74 -2.51
CA ARG A 121 14.92 -8.32 -2.06
C ARG A 121 14.95 -7.05 -1.20
N PRO A 122 14.48 -5.91 -1.67
CA PRO A 122 13.97 -5.62 -3.03
C PRO A 122 15.06 -5.47 -4.10
N GLY A 123 16.36 -5.66 -3.77
CA GLY A 123 17.47 -5.48 -4.69
C GLY A 123 17.59 -4.02 -5.14
N GLU A 124 17.68 -3.81 -6.44
CA GLU A 124 17.80 -2.49 -7.06
C GLU A 124 16.45 -1.73 -7.19
N LEU A 125 15.31 -2.39 -6.95
CA LEU A 125 13.99 -1.80 -7.25
C LEU A 125 13.75 -0.50 -6.46
N GLY A 126 14.09 -0.47 -5.17
CA GLY A 126 13.91 0.71 -4.33
C GLY A 126 14.74 1.90 -4.81
N SER A 127 16.01 1.66 -5.20
CA SER A 127 16.88 2.72 -5.70
C SER A 127 16.46 3.20 -7.09
N GLN A 128 16.02 2.31 -7.98
CA GLN A 128 15.50 2.67 -9.30
C GLN A 128 14.26 3.56 -9.19
N LEU A 129 13.30 3.20 -8.34
CA LEU A 129 12.13 4.02 -8.06
C LEU A 129 12.52 5.38 -7.48
N THR A 130 13.38 5.40 -6.47
CA THR A 130 13.84 6.63 -5.82
C THR A 130 14.51 7.57 -6.82
N THR A 131 15.41 7.04 -7.66
CA THR A 131 16.09 7.83 -8.69
C THR A 131 15.08 8.42 -9.66
N ARG A 132 14.14 7.61 -10.15
CA ARG A 132 13.16 8.10 -11.12
C ARG A 132 12.23 9.16 -10.55
N PHE A 133 11.73 8.99 -9.32
CA PHE A 133 10.95 10.04 -8.66
C PHE A 133 11.74 11.32 -8.45
N ARG A 134 13.03 11.24 -8.10
CA ARG A 134 13.88 12.43 -7.98
C ARG A 134 14.09 13.15 -9.31
N GLU A 135 14.35 12.45 -10.40
CA GLU A 135 14.44 13.02 -11.74
C GLU A 135 13.16 13.77 -12.12
N LEU A 136 12.01 13.31 -11.64
CA LEU A 136 10.71 13.94 -11.83
C LEU A 136 10.40 15.02 -10.79
N GLY A 137 11.38 15.39 -9.95
CA GLY A 137 11.32 16.52 -9.03
C GLY A 137 10.66 16.22 -7.68
N TYR A 138 10.67 14.95 -7.23
CA TYR A 138 10.26 14.57 -5.87
C TYR A 138 11.48 14.45 -4.97
N ALA A 139 11.57 15.27 -3.93
CA ALA A 139 12.62 15.16 -2.94
C ALA A 139 12.37 13.97 -2.00
N VAL A 140 13.42 13.23 -1.64
CA VAL A 140 13.29 12.15 -0.64
C VAL A 140 13.07 12.78 0.74
N ALA A 141 12.02 12.34 1.43
CA ALA A 141 11.72 12.78 2.78
C ALA A 141 12.80 12.34 3.77
N THR A 142 13.13 13.22 4.69
CA THR A 142 13.98 12.97 5.86
C THR A 142 13.22 13.33 7.13
N VAL A 143 13.82 13.09 8.29
CA VAL A 143 13.25 13.51 9.60
C VAL A 143 13.11 15.04 9.70
N GLU A 144 13.82 15.78 8.87
CA GLU A 144 13.82 17.25 8.84
C GLU A 144 12.80 17.81 7.83
N THR A 145 12.21 16.94 7.00
CA THR A 145 11.21 17.37 6.01
C THR A 145 9.95 17.87 6.73
N PRO A 146 9.56 19.14 6.57
CA PRO A 146 8.37 19.66 7.24
C PRO A 146 7.10 18.92 6.82
N VAL A 147 6.18 18.75 7.77
CA VAL A 147 4.85 18.19 7.48
C VAL A 147 4.12 19.15 6.53
N GLY A 148 3.52 18.61 5.48
CA GLY A 148 2.84 19.40 4.45
C GLY A 148 3.73 19.85 3.29
N SER A 149 5.02 19.46 3.28
CA SER A 149 5.89 19.68 2.12
C SER A 149 5.32 19.01 0.88
N THR A 150 5.46 19.66 -0.27
CA THR A 150 4.99 19.15 -1.57
C THR A 150 6.14 18.62 -2.41
N TYR A 151 5.81 17.75 -3.37
CA TYR A 151 6.77 17.08 -4.26
C TYR A 151 7.80 16.27 -3.47
N VAL A 152 7.29 15.48 -2.55
CA VAL A 152 8.07 14.64 -1.64
C VAL A 152 7.80 13.17 -1.91
N LEU A 153 8.85 12.36 -1.84
CA LEU A 153 8.82 10.91 -1.81
C LEU A 153 9.12 10.43 -0.39
N ALA A 154 8.20 9.73 0.23
CA ALA A 154 8.34 9.25 1.60
C ALA A 154 8.24 7.72 1.68
N GLU A 155 9.16 7.10 2.41
CA GLU A 155 9.04 5.71 2.82
C GLU A 155 7.99 5.60 3.93
N VAL A 156 7.12 4.61 3.83
CA VAL A 156 6.10 4.32 4.85
C VAL A 156 6.17 2.87 5.27
N TYR A 157 5.72 2.59 6.49
CA TYR A 157 5.57 1.23 7.01
C TYR A 157 4.18 1.08 7.66
N PRO A 158 3.20 0.48 6.98
CA PRO A 158 1.80 0.51 7.39
C PRO A 158 1.48 -0.18 8.72
N HIS A 159 2.26 -1.19 9.14
CA HIS A 159 1.94 -1.96 10.35
C HIS A 159 1.85 -1.13 11.63
N PRO A 160 2.82 -0.25 11.97
CA PRO A 160 2.68 0.67 13.09
C PRO A 160 1.51 1.65 12.94
N ALA A 161 1.27 2.14 11.71
CA ALA A 161 0.14 3.03 11.43
C ALA A 161 -1.20 2.35 11.73
N LEU A 162 -1.36 1.07 11.35
CA LEU A 162 -2.56 0.28 11.66
C LEU A 162 -2.76 0.05 13.17
N LEU A 163 -1.68 -0.06 13.97
CA LEU A 163 -1.80 -0.13 15.43
C LEU A 163 -2.47 1.13 15.96
N HIS A 164 -2.01 2.29 15.49
CA HIS A 164 -2.55 3.57 15.92
C HIS A 164 -3.98 3.78 15.40
N LEU A 165 -4.21 3.55 14.12
CA LEU A 165 -5.53 3.70 13.48
C LEU A 165 -6.62 2.88 14.17
N LEU A 166 -6.29 1.65 14.58
CA LEU A 166 -7.25 0.69 15.15
C LEU A 166 -7.23 0.64 16.68
N GLY A 167 -6.41 1.47 17.36
CA GLY A 167 -6.23 1.45 18.81
C GLY A 167 -5.77 0.07 19.32
N LYS A 168 -4.79 -0.57 18.66
CA LYS A 168 -4.32 -1.91 18.99
C LYS A 168 -2.92 -1.90 19.56
N ASP A 169 -2.67 -2.79 20.53
CA ASP A 169 -1.35 -2.97 21.15
C ASP A 169 -0.47 -3.95 20.39
N PHE A 170 -1.05 -4.79 19.54
CA PHE A 170 -0.34 -5.81 18.78
C PHE A 170 -0.77 -5.83 17.32
N ARG A 171 0.15 -6.27 16.43
CA ARG A 171 -0.02 -6.34 14.98
C ARG A 171 -1.39 -6.86 14.57
N PHE A 172 -2.08 -6.09 13.76
CA PHE A 172 -3.39 -6.46 13.28
C PHE A 172 -3.30 -7.61 12.25
N LYS A 173 -4.20 -8.57 12.38
CA LYS A 173 -4.19 -9.81 11.60
C LYS A 173 -4.96 -9.61 10.29
N TYR A 174 -4.35 -9.06 9.26
CA TYR A 174 -5.00 -8.75 7.99
C TYR A 174 -4.38 -9.45 6.77
N LYS A 175 -3.17 -10.03 6.88
CA LYS A 175 -2.50 -10.67 5.76
C LYS A 175 -3.05 -12.08 5.51
N ILE A 176 -3.66 -12.27 4.30
CA ILE A 176 -4.27 -13.56 3.92
C ILE A 176 -3.24 -14.70 3.88
N GLY A 177 -2.03 -14.43 3.39
CA GLY A 177 -0.95 -15.41 3.34
C GLY A 177 -0.50 -15.91 4.72
N ARG A 178 -0.82 -15.19 5.80
CA ARG A 178 -0.52 -15.56 7.19
C ARG A 178 -1.72 -16.07 7.98
N ALA A 179 -2.85 -16.29 7.32
CA ALA A 179 -4.09 -16.65 8.01
C ALA A 179 -3.99 -17.99 8.78
N SER A 180 -3.19 -18.95 8.30
CA SER A 180 -2.92 -20.21 8.99
C SER A 180 -2.07 -20.03 10.25
N GLU A 181 -1.13 -19.09 10.25
CA GLU A 181 -0.33 -18.75 11.43
C GLU A 181 -1.18 -17.98 12.47
N TYR A 182 -2.10 -17.14 12.01
CA TYR A 182 -2.97 -16.37 12.89
C TYR A 182 -3.99 -17.21 13.65
N TRP A 183 -4.49 -18.25 13.02
CA TRP A 183 -5.54 -19.13 13.55
C TRP A 183 -5.34 -20.56 13.11
N PRO A 184 -4.30 -21.26 13.63
CA PRO A 184 -3.95 -22.62 13.19
C PRO A 184 -5.10 -23.62 13.40
N GLU A 185 -5.91 -23.38 14.45
CA GLU A 185 -7.03 -24.26 14.85
C GLU A 185 -8.31 -24.05 14.02
N LYS A 186 -8.36 -23.02 13.15
CA LYS A 186 -9.56 -22.73 12.37
C LYS A 186 -9.52 -23.33 10.97
N THR A 187 -10.69 -23.59 10.41
CA THR A 187 -10.82 -24.05 9.02
C THR A 187 -10.36 -22.98 8.03
N PRO A 188 -9.95 -23.35 6.81
CA PRO A 188 -9.59 -22.36 5.78
C PRO A 188 -10.72 -21.33 5.52
N SER A 189 -11.98 -21.76 5.52
CA SER A 189 -13.14 -20.88 5.36
C SER A 189 -13.26 -19.88 6.52
N ASP A 190 -13.12 -20.35 7.77
CA ASP A 190 -13.18 -19.47 8.94
C ASP A 190 -12.02 -18.45 8.96
N ARG A 191 -10.84 -18.88 8.53
CA ARG A 191 -9.69 -17.96 8.38
C ARG A 191 -9.99 -16.85 7.38
N ARG A 192 -10.54 -17.17 6.20
CA ARG A 192 -10.94 -16.19 5.19
C ARG A 192 -11.99 -15.22 5.74
N ARG A 193 -13.03 -15.71 6.40
CA ARG A 193 -14.06 -14.88 7.04
C ARG A 193 -13.46 -13.90 8.05
N ARG A 194 -12.49 -14.34 8.87
CA ARG A 194 -11.80 -13.50 9.85
C ARG A 194 -10.94 -12.43 9.19
N ILE A 195 -10.23 -12.76 8.14
CA ILE A 195 -9.43 -11.80 7.36
C ILE A 195 -10.35 -10.71 6.78
N VAL A 196 -11.39 -11.10 6.04
CA VAL A 196 -12.32 -10.13 5.44
C VAL A 196 -13.03 -9.28 6.50
N LYS A 197 -13.38 -9.86 7.66
CA LYS A 197 -13.91 -9.10 8.80
C LYS A 197 -12.89 -8.04 9.28
N ASN A 198 -11.60 -8.38 9.30
CA ASN A 198 -10.57 -7.46 9.72
C ASN A 198 -10.34 -6.35 8.67
N TRP A 199 -10.38 -6.65 7.37
CA TRP A 199 -10.33 -5.63 6.32
C TRP A 199 -11.50 -4.64 6.42
N ARG A 200 -12.74 -5.13 6.66
CA ARG A 200 -13.89 -4.24 6.91
C ARG A 200 -13.65 -3.27 8.06
N LYS A 201 -13.01 -3.71 9.14
CA LYS A 201 -12.66 -2.82 10.26
C LYS A 201 -11.63 -1.76 9.86
N ILE A 202 -10.64 -2.11 9.03
CA ILE A 202 -9.68 -1.13 8.51
C ILE A 202 -10.42 -0.09 7.67
N ILE A 203 -11.25 -0.53 6.72
CA ILE A 203 -12.01 0.38 5.84
C ILE A 203 -12.96 1.25 6.66
N GLU A 204 -13.65 0.70 7.65
CA GLU A 204 -14.54 1.44 8.54
C GLU A 204 -13.79 2.59 9.25
N GLN A 205 -12.61 2.31 9.81
CA GLN A 205 -11.80 3.34 10.46
C GLN A 205 -11.24 4.37 9.47
N LEU A 206 -10.77 3.94 8.31
CA LEU A 206 -10.32 4.84 7.24
C LEU A 206 -11.45 5.74 6.75
N SER A 207 -12.68 5.21 6.67
CA SER A 207 -13.86 5.95 6.19
C SER A 207 -14.30 7.09 7.12
N LEU A 208 -13.79 7.13 8.35
CA LEU A 208 -13.99 8.28 9.24
C LEU A 208 -13.29 9.55 8.71
N THR A 209 -12.23 9.38 7.94
CA THR A 209 -11.41 10.49 7.41
C THR A 209 -11.40 10.53 5.88
N ILE A 210 -11.50 9.38 5.22
CA ILE A 210 -11.39 9.22 3.76
C ILE A 210 -12.76 8.84 3.19
N ASN A 211 -13.28 9.66 2.30
CA ASN A 211 -14.51 9.37 1.56
C ASN A 211 -14.23 8.51 0.31
N LYS A 212 -15.23 7.78 -0.18
CA LYS A 212 -15.22 7.03 -1.44
C LYS A 212 -14.14 5.93 -1.51
N ILE A 213 -13.94 5.20 -0.41
CA ILE A 213 -13.13 3.97 -0.45
C ILE A 213 -14.00 2.86 -1.08
N GLU A 214 -13.84 2.64 -2.38
CA GLU A 214 -14.62 1.66 -3.15
C GLU A 214 -13.84 0.35 -3.29
N LEU A 215 -13.76 -0.42 -2.20
CA LEU A 215 -13.17 -1.75 -2.17
C LEU A 215 -14.30 -2.79 -1.99
N PRO A 216 -14.74 -3.49 -3.05
CA PRO A 216 -15.89 -4.39 -3.03
C PRO A 216 -15.54 -5.74 -2.39
N LEU A 217 -15.36 -5.74 -1.08
CA LEU A 217 -15.03 -6.96 -0.33
C LEU A 217 -16.13 -8.02 -0.49
N PRO A 218 -15.77 -9.30 -0.68
CA PRO A 218 -16.71 -10.40 -0.82
C PRO A 218 -17.74 -10.45 0.32
N ALA A 219 -18.98 -10.81 0.01
CA ALA A 219 -20.00 -11.06 1.03
C ALA A 219 -19.62 -12.27 1.90
N LYS A 220 -20.19 -12.38 3.12
CA LYS A 220 -19.87 -13.49 4.01
C LYS A 220 -20.27 -14.85 3.41
N THR A 221 -21.34 -14.90 2.64
CA THR A 221 -21.88 -16.08 1.96
C THR A 221 -20.93 -16.61 0.89
N ASP A 222 -20.20 -15.73 0.23
CA ASP A 222 -19.37 -16.08 -0.93
C ASP A 222 -18.01 -16.66 -0.52
N LEU A 223 -17.62 -16.45 0.75
CA LEU A 223 -16.27 -16.81 1.24
C LEU A 223 -16.05 -18.32 1.44
N GLU A 224 -17.10 -19.14 1.41
CA GLU A 224 -16.94 -20.59 1.56
C GLU A 224 -16.12 -21.18 0.43
N ASN A 225 -16.45 -20.80 -0.79
CA ASN A 225 -15.81 -21.30 -2.02
C ASN A 225 -14.85 -20.30 -2.66
N PHE A 226 -14.57 -19.17 -1.99
CA PHE A 226 -13.70 -18.14 -2.54
C PHE A 226 -12.24 -18.53 -2.36
N PRO A 227 -11.44 -18.70 -3.42
CA PRO A 227 -10.03 -19.07 -3.29
C PRO A 227 -9.23 -18.01 -2.51
N SER A 228 -8.33 -18.42 -1.62
CA SER A 228 -7.47 -17.49 -0.88
C SER A 228 -6.59 -16.65 -1.81
N THR A 229 -6.16 -17.20 -2.94
CA THR A 229 -5.42 -16.48 -3.99
C THR A 229 -6.24 -15.35 -4.59
N SER A 230 -7.56 -15.53 -4.71
CA SER A 230 -8.47 -14.48 -5.19
C SER A 230 -8.69 -13.36 -4.17
N LEU A 231 -8.43 -13.60 -2.87
CA LEU A 231 -8.49 -12.58 -1.84
C LEU A 231 -7.25 -11.67 -1.82
N LYS A 232 -6.12 -12.13 -2.34
CA LYS A 232 -4.85 -11.38 -2.32
C LYS A 232 -4.98 -9.98 -2.95
N ARG A 233 -5.77 -9.84 -4.01
CA ARG A 233 -6.05 -8.55 -4.68
C ARG A 233 -6.65 -7.48 -3.76
N PHE A 234 -7.43 -7.87 -2.77
CA PHE A 234 -8.03 -6.95 -1.79
C PHE A 234 -7.06 -6.59 -0.66
N GLU A 235 -6.04 -7.42 -0.42
CA GLU A 235 -4.97 -7.14 0.53
C GLU A 235 -3.96 -6.15 -0.04
N ASP A 236 -3.66 -6.26 -1.33
CA ASP A 236 -2.64 -5.47 -2.02
C ASP A 236 -3.15 -4.06 -2.41
N ALA A 237 -4.46 -3.87 -2.49
CA ALA A 237 -5.09 -2.57 -2.72
C ALA A 237 -5.24 -1.75 -1.44
#